data_e14cf175fd83d6ae4eca3c46ed3a9c2f
#
_entry.id   e14cf175fd83d6ae4eca3c46ed3a9c2f
#
_cell.length_a   1.000
_cell.length_b   1.000
_cell.length_c   1.000
_cell.angle_alpha   90.00
_cell.angle_beta   90.00
_cell.angle_gamma   90.00
#
_symmetry.space_group_name_H-M   'P 1'
#
loop_
_entity.id
_entity.type
_entity.pdbx_description
1 polymer ?
#
loop_
_entity_poly.entity_id
_entity_poly.type
_entity_poly.pdbx_seq_one_letter_code
_entity_poly.pdbx_strand_id
1 'polypeptide(L)'
;MKFSRYESRFKAGEILADFVFNKDKTLGIHVFDDPNQFFCFAIPNGGIPVVEGFCFKLNINYDILIVRKIKIPFNTEAGFGSVTPDGTILINQSLLYHLNLSQKAINDSIELTKQEIKERLKFYEKDLKLENFYEECIYNKHIFILDDGLASGFTMLAAISMIKKYHPKKVFIAVPTAPLRTVKKIKENVDDVFCPNIREVLWFAVADAYKNWYDVPESEVVEILNNSKYYVQNI
;
A
#
# COMPACT_ATOMS: atom_id res chain seq x y z
N MET A 1 -9.38 -17.22 -18.31
CA MET A 1 -10.62 -16.39 -18.22
C MET A 1 -10.25 -14.98 -18.64
N LYS A 2 -11.03 -14.30 -19.52
CA LYS A 2 -10.74 -12.93 -19.94
C LYS A 2 -11.03 -12.01 -18.76
N PHE A 3 -10.08 -11.19 -18.33
CA PHE A 3 -10.26 -10.24 -17.22
C PHE A 3 -11.42 -9.27 -17.52
N SER A 4 -12.31 -9.11 -16.57
CA SER A 4 -13.37 -8.08 -16.60
C SER A 4 -12.97 -6.94 -15.67
N ARG A 5 -13.13 -5.68 -16.12
CA ARG A 5 -12.83 -4.49 -15.32
C ARG A 5 -13.66 -4.47 -14.04
N TYR A 6 -13.06 -4.05 -12.94
CA TYR A 6 -13.74 -3.87 -11.66
C TYR A 6 -14.76 -2.72 -11.74
N GLU A 7 -15.91 -2.92 -11.10
CA GLU A 7 -16.96 -1.89 -11.00
C GLU A 7 -16.48 -0.67 -10.18
N SER A 8 -15.86 -0.95 -9.04
CA SER A 8 -15.31 0.03 -8.10
C SER A 8 -14.09 -0.55 -7.40
N ARG A 9 -13.36 0.31 -6.67
CA ARG A 9 -12.25 -0.11 -5.81
C ARG A 9 -12.73 -0.98 -4.65
N PHE A 10 -13.86 -0.65 -4.03
CA PHE A 10 -14.46 -1.48 -2.99
C PHE A 10 -14.75 -2.90 -3.52
N LYS A 11 -15.40 -3.00 -4.69
CA LYS A 11 -15.69 -4.30 -5.31
C LYS A 11 -14.42 -5.06 -5.70
N ALA A 12 -13.37 -4.35 -6.11
CA ALA A 12 -12.06 -4.95 -6.35
C ALA A 12 -11.45 -5.56 -5.07
N GLY A 13 -11.65 -4.89 -3.92
CA GLY A 13 -11.25 -5.40 -2.60
C GLY A 13 -11.98 -6.69 -2.21
N GLU A 14 -13.30 -6.77 -2.42
CA GLU A 14 -14.05 -8.00 -2.17
C GLU A 14 -13.56 -9.17 -3.05
N ILE A 15 -13.36 -8.92 -4.35
CA ILE A 15 -12.84 -9.93 -5.29
C ILE A 15 -11.42 -10.36 -4.90
N LEU A 16 -10.61 -9.44 -4.41
CA LEU A 16 -9.26 -9.72 -3.94
C LEU A 16 -9.27 -10.62 -2.71
N ALA A 17 -10.18 -10.41 -1.76
CA ALA A 17 -10.38 -11.28 -0.60
C ALA A 17 -10.77 -12.72 -1.02
N ASP A 18 -11.74 -12.84 -1.92
CA ASP A 18 -12.14 -14.13 -2.48
C ASP A 18 -10.95 -14.79 -3.24
N PHE A 19 -10.12 -14.01 -3.91
CA PHE A 19 -8.92 -14.51 -4.60
C PHE A 19 -7.87 -15.04 -3.63
N VAL A 20 -7.61 -14.37 -2.50
CA VAL A 20 -6.70 -14.84 -1.44
C VAL A 20 -7.17 -16.20 -0.94
N PHE A 21 -8.45 -16.33 -0.59
CA PHE A 21 -9.04 -17.57 -0.11
C PHE A 21 -8.90 -18.73 -1.13
N ASN A 22 -9.16 -18.45 -2.40
CA ASN A 22 -9.12 -19.47 -3.45
C ASN A 22 -7.69 -19.87 -3.85
N LYS A 23 -6.74 -18.94 -3.80
CA LYS A 23 -5.34 -19.19 -4.16
C LYS A 23 -4.60 -19.97 -3.07
N ASP A 24 -4.87 -19.65 -1.80
CA ASP A 24 -4.29 -20.32 -0.63
C ASP A 24 -5.39 -20.62 0.38
N LYS A 25 -5.96 -21.80 0.27
CA LYS A 25 -7.06 -22.24 1.15
C LYS A 25 -6.63 -22.32 2.62
N THR A 26 -5.39 -22.69 2.90
CA THR A 26 -4.85 -22.78 4.25
C THR A 26 -4.77 -21.39 4.88
N LEU A 27 -4.25 -20.42 4.15
CA LEU A 27 -4.21 -19.03 4.58
C LEU A 27 -5.64 -18.48 4.75
N GLY A 28 -6.53 -18.74 3.78
CA GLY A 28 -7.92 -18.29 3.84
C GLY A 28 -8.67 -18.82 5.05
N ILE A 29 -8.52 -20.11 5.38
CA ILE A 29 -9.09 -20.72 6.58
C ILE A 29 -8.50 -20.08 7.83
N HIS A 30 -7.17 -19.88 7.90
CA HIS A 30 -6.52 -19.27 9.05
C HIS A 30 -6.97 -17.82 9.27
N VAL A 31 -7.16 -17.05 8.21
CA VAL A 31 -7.73 -15.69 8.31
C VAL A 31 -9.14 -15.72 8.91
N PHE A 32 -9.95 -16.70 8.52
CA PHE A 32 -11.33 -16.83 8.99
C PHE A 32 -11.41 -17.29 10.44
N ASP A 33 -10.55 -18.23 10.84
CA ASP A 33 -10.54 -18.81 12.18
C ASP A 33 -9.99 -17.85 13.25
N ASP A 34 -8.95 -17.05 12.90
CA ASP A 34 -8.33 -16.09 13.82
C ASP A 34 -7.93 -14.79 13.10
N PRO A 35 -8.90 -13.92 12.77
CA PRO A 35 -8.64 -12.67 12.09
C PRO A 35 -7.73 -11.72 12.89
N ASN A 36 -7.62 -11.87 14.22
CA ASN A 36 -6.77 -11.03 15.07
C ASN A 36 -5.26 -11.27 14.86
N GLN A 37 -4.87 -12.41 14.28
CA GLN A 37 -3.49 -12.67 13.85
C GLN A 37 -3.11 -11.91 12.57
N PHE A 38 -4.05 -11.22 11.96
CA PHE A 38 -3.88 -10.49 10.72
C PHE A 38 -4.11 -9.00 10.92
N PHE A 39 -3.41 -8.20 10.15
CA PHE A 39 -3.63 -6.76 10.07
C PHE A 39 -3.38 -6.27 8.65
N CYS A 40 -4.13 -5.27 8.22
CA CYS A 40 -3.98 -4.70 6.90
C CYS A 40 -3.45 -3.27 6.97
N PHE A 41 -2.61 -2.91 6.01
CA PHE A 41 -2.23 -1.53 5.76
C PHE A 41 -2.63 -1.13 4.34
N ALA A 42 -3.28 0.03 4.20
CA ALA A 42 -3.66 0.58 2.91
C ALA A 42 -2.82 1.80 2.55
N ILE A 43 -2.28 1.81 1.33
CA ILE A 43 -1.60 3.00 0.79
C ILE A 43 -2.66 3.96 0.24
N PRO A 44 -2.85 5.15 0.85
CA PRO A 44 -3.85 6.10 0.37
C PRO A 44 -3.41 6.81 -0.93
N ASN A 45 -4.34 7.34 -1.75
CA ASN A 45 -5.78 7.38 -1.47
C ASN A 45 -6.51 6.17 -2.06
N GLY A 46 -6.11 5.68 -3.23
CA GLY A 46 -6.78 4.62 -3.98
C GLY A 46 -6.89 3.28 -3.25
N GLY A 47 -5.91 2.95 -2.40
CA GLY A 47 -5.91 1.73 -1.60
C GLY A 47 -6.99 1.69 -0.51
N ILE A 48 -7.53 2.84 -0.08
CA ILE A 48 -8.50 2.89 1.01
C ILE A 48 -9.83 2.21 0.66
N PRO A 49 -10.50 2.52 -0.46
CA PRO A 49 -11.71 1.78 -0.81
C PRO A 49 -11.46 0.30 -1.10
N VAL A 50 -10.23 -0.07 -1.54
CA VAL A 50 -9.85 -1.47 -1.76
C VAL A 50 -9.73 -2.23 -0.44
N VAL A 51 -9.01 -1.66 0.55
CA VAL A 51 -8.86 -2.30 1.85
C VAL A 51 -10.20 -2.42 2.57
N GLU A 52 -11.07 -1.42 2.46
CA GLU A 52 -12.42 -1.47 3.05
C GLU A 52 -13.20 -2.66 2.52
N GLY A 53 -13.24 -2.87 1.20
CA GLY A 53 -13.90 -4.03 0.60
C GLY A 53 -13.24 -5.37 0.97
N PHE A 54 -11.92 -5.39 1.09
CA PHE A 54 -11.14 -6.57 1.51
C PHE A 54 -11.41 -6.94 2.96
N CYS A 55 -11.34 -5.97 3.87
CA CYS A 55 -11.58 -6.16 5.29
C CYS A 55 -13.05 -6.45 5.60
N PHE A 56 -13.98 -5.88 4.84
CA PHE A 56 -15.40 -6.22 4.91
C PHE A 56 -15.65 -7.73 4.69
N LYS A 57 -14.94 -8.35 3.77
CA LYS A 57 -15.06 -9.79 3.48
C LYS A 57 -14.36 -10.69 4.50
N LEU A 58 -13.20 -10.26 5.01
CA LEU A 58 -12.32 -11.08 5.83
C LEU A 58 -12.42 -10.78 7.34
N ASN A 59 -13.14 -9.73 7.72
CA ASN A 59 -13.27 -9.26 9.09
C ASN A 59 -11.92 -8.96 9.77
N ILE A 60 -10.98 -8.35 9.04
CA ILE A 60 -9.64 -7.95 9.52
C ILE A 60 -9.63 -6.45 9.74
N ASN A 61 -8.91 -6.00 10.77
CA ASN A 61 -8.67 -4.58 11.00
C ASN A 61 -7.59 -4.01 10.07
N TYR A 62 -7.68 -2.71 9.77
CA TYR A 62 -6.69 -2.03 8.95
C TYR A 62 -6.35 -0.63 9.46
N ASP A 63 -5.21 -0.13 9.01
CA ASP A 63 -4.82 1.27 9.13
C ASP A 63 -4.26 1.81 7.81
N ILE A 64 -4.13 3.14 7.73
CA ILE A 64 -3.49 3.81 6.61
C ILE A 64 -1.97 3.78 6.76
N LEU A 65 -1.26 3.57 5.65
CA LEU A 65 0.19 3.64 5.58
C LEU A 65 0.61 4.72 4.57
N ILE A 66 0.94 5.90 5.08
CA ILE A 66 1.27 7.06 4.25
C ILE A 66 2.70 6.93 3.72
N VAL A 67 2.84 6.48 2.49
CA VAL A 67 4.13 6.46 1.80
C VAL A 67 4.17 7.55 0.74
N ARG A 68 5.23 8.34 0.71
CA ARG A 68 5.37 9.44 -0.23
C ARG A 68 6.61 9.28 -1.09
N LYS A 69 6.43 9.59 -2.37
CA LYS A 69 7.50 9.64 -3.37
C LYS A 69 8.40 10.86 -3.11
N ILE A 70 9.72 10.65 -3.09
CA ILE A 70 10.70 11.73 -3.08
C ILE A 70 10.79 12.28 -4.50
N LYS A 71 10.21 13.47 -4.72
CA LYS A 71 10.09 14.07 -6.03
C LYS A 71 11.45 14.58 -6.54
N ILE A 72 11.63 14.53 -7.85
CA ILE A 72 12.78 15.16 -8.51
C ILE A 72 12.54 16.68 -8.51
N PRO A 73 13.51 17.53 -8.11
CA PRO A 73 13.31 18.98 -7.98
C PRO A 73 12.74 19.69 -9.22
N PHE A 74 13.01 19.15 -10.41
CA PHE A 74 12.58 19.74 -11.69
C PHE A 74 11.44 18.96 -12.35
N ASN A 75 10.95 17.86 -11.72
CA ASN A 75 9.88 17.03 -12.24
C ASN A 75 9.09 16.41 -11.08
N THR A 76 8.02 17.06 -10.70
CA THR A 76 7.17 16.64 -9.57
C THR A 76 6.38 15.34 -9.82
N GLU A 77 6.24 14.93 -11.08
CA GLU A 77 5.58 13.68 -11.46
C GLU A 77 6.49 12.47 -11.24
N ALA A 78 7.80 12.64 -11.42
CA ALA A 78 8.80 11.60 -11.22
C ALA A 78 9.41 11.67 -9.81
N GLY A 79 9.87 10.53 -9.29
CA GLY A 79 10.54 10.44 -8.00
C GLY A 79 11.71 9.49 -8.04
N PHE A 80 12.75 9.80 -7.27
CA PHE A 80 13.96 8.99 -7.13
C PHE A 80 13.98 8.13 -5.87
N GLY A 81 12.94 8.21 -5.04
CA GLY A 81 12.83 7.46 -3.80
C GLY A 81 11.43 7.52 -3.21
N SER A 82 11.29 6.95 -2.01
CA SER A 82 10.09 7.03 -1.19
C SER A 82 10.45 7.12 0.30
N VAL A 83 9.60 7.80 1.08
CA VAL A 83 9.69 7.90 2.55
C VAL A 83 8.42 7.34 3.16
N THR A 84 8.56 6.70 4.30
CA THR A 84 7.48 6.14 5.12
C THR A 84 7.30 6.93 6.42
N PRO A 85 6.20 6.75 7.17
CA PRO A 85 5.93 7.51 8.40
C PRO A 85 6.97 7.35 9.50
N ASP A 86 7.62 6.17 9.62
CA ASP A 86 8.70 5.90 10.57
C ASP A 86 10.05 6.49 10.15
N GLY A 87 10.07 7.24 9.03
CA GLY A 87 11.29 7.82 8.48
C GLY A 87 12.14 6.87 7.63
N THR A 88 11.67 5.65 7.33
CA THR A 88 12.35 4.74 6.39
C THR A 88 12.43 5.39 5.01
N ILE A 89 13.63 5.41 4.45
CA ILE A 89 13.91 5.99 3.13
C ILE A 89 14.37 4.87 2.20
N LEU A 90 13.71 4.73 1.06
CA LEU A 90 14.15 3.85 -0.02
C LEU A 90 14.52 4.70 -1.23
N ILE A 91 15.76 4.59 -1.70
CA ILE A 91 16.29 5.35 -2.85
C ILE A 91 16.49 4.42 -4.05
N ASN A 92 16.06 4.88 -5.22
CA ASN A 92 16.42 4.27 -6.49
C ASN A 92 17.82 4.76 -6.90
N GLN A 93 18.85 4.05 -6.44
CA GLN A 93 20.26 4.43 -6.63
C GLN A 93 20.62 4.55 -8.13
N SER A 94 20.10 3.63 -8.96
CA SER A 94 20.36 3.69 -10.40
C SER A 94 19.79 4.96 -11.04
N LEU A 95 18.55 5.32 -10.69
CA LEU A 95 17.94 6.56 -11.18
C LEU A 95 18.67 7.79 -10.63
N LEU A 96 18.97 7.80 -9.33
CA LEU A 96 19.64 8.92 -8.67
C LEU A 96 21.02 9.21 -9.31
N TYR A 97 21.76 8.16 -9.64
CA TYR A 97 23.05 8.30 -10.34
C TYR A 97 22.93 9.05 -11.67
N HIS A 98 21.87 8.75 -12.45
CA HIS A 98 21.63 9.42 -13.75
C HIS A 98 21.08 10.86 -13.62
N LEU A 99 20.48 11.20 -12.49
CA LEU A 99 19.92 12.54 -12.26
C LEU A 99 20.98 13.59 -11.95
N ASN A 100 22.17 13.17 -11.55
CA ASN A 100 23.30 14.06 -11.23
C ASN A 100 22.95 15.21 -10.27
N LEU A 101 22.10 14.92 -9.27
CA LEU A 101 21.66 15.88 -8.26
C LEU A 101 22.75 16.16 -7.23
N SER A 102 22.84 17.41 -6.77
CA SER A 102 23.70 17.72 -5.62
C SER A 102 23.16 17.07 -4.33
N GLN A 103 24.07 16.78 -3.39
CA GLN A 103 23.68 16.23 -2.08
C GLN A 103 22.68 17.13 -1.35
N LYS A 104 22.82 18.45 -1.50
CA LYS A 104 21.88 19.42 -0.96
C LYS A 104 20.47 19.22 -1.54
N ALA A 105 20.35 19.15 -2.87
CA ALA A 105 19.06 18.96 -3.54
C ALA A 105 18.39 17.63 -3.13
N ILE A 106 19.17 16.56 -2.95
CA ILE A 106 18.68 15.28 -2.47
C ILE A 106 18.12 15.43 -1.04
N ASN A 107 18.88 16.03 -0.12
CA ASN A 107 18.46 16.23 1.26
C ASN A 107 17.23 17.13 1.36
N ASP A 108 17.19 18.23 0.62
CA ASP A 108 16.03 19.14 0.59
C ASP A 108 14.76 18.42 0.13
N SER A 109 14.85 17.58 -0.92
CA SER A 109 13.71 16.77 -1.39
C SER A 109 13.23 15.73 -0.37
N ILE A 110 14.16 15.12 0.37
CA ILE A 110 13.83 14.17 1.44
C ILE A 110 13.10 14.89 2.59
N GLU A 111 13.62 16.02 3.06
CA GLU A 111 13.01 16.76 4.16
C GLU A 111 11.62 17.31 3.79
N LEU A 112 11.46 17.81 2.57
CA LEU A 112 10.15 18.22 2.06
C LEU A 112 9.16 17.04 2.06
N THR A 113 9.60 15.86 1.63
CA THR A 113 8.75 14.67 1.61
C THR A 113 8.37 14.22 3.03
N LYS A 114 9.29 14.30 3.99
CA LYS A 114 8.99 14.02 5.41
C LYS A 114 7.94 14.99 5.96
N GLN A 115 8.03 16.26 5.58
CA GLN A 115 7.04 17.25 5.99
C GLN A 115 5.66 16.98 5.38
N GLU A 116 5.60 16.64 4.08
CA GLU A 116 4.34 16.21 3.43
C GLU A 116 3.69 15.02 4.17
N ILE A 117 4.49 14.05 4.66
CA ILE A 117 3.98 12.92 5.45
C ILE A 117 3.41 13.40 6.79
N LYS A 118 4.12 14.26 7.53
CA LYS A 118 3.63 14.80 8.81
C LYS A 118 2.31 15.56 8.66
N GLU A 119 2.20 16.38 7.61
CA GLU A 119 0.97 17.12 7.32
C GLU A 119 -0.20 16.18 7.01
N ARG A 120 0.06 15.09 6.25
CA ARG A 120 -0.96 14.08 5.97
C ARG A 120 -1.34 13.26 7.19
N LEU A 121 -0.39 12.88 8.03
CA LEU A 121 -0.69 12.21 9.31
C LEU A 121 -1.60 13.07 10.17
N LYS A 122 -1.27 14.36 10.29
CA LYS A 122 -2.10 15.32 11.01
C LYS A 122 -3.50 15.48 10.40
N PHE A 123 -3.59 15.48 9.08
CA PHE A 123 -4.87 15.55 8.36
C PHE A 123 -5.78 14.35 8.67
N TYR A 124 -5.21 13.16 8.80
CA TYR A 124 -5.94 11.93 9.17
C TYR A 124 -5.99 11.71 10.69
N GLU A 125 -5.70 12.73 11.49
CA GLU A 125 -5.74 12.68 12.96
C GLU A 125 -4.89 11.54 13.57
N LYS A 126 -3.78 11.19 12.90
CA LYS A 126 -2.84 10.19 13.41
C LYS A 126 -1.87 10.82 14.40
N ASP A 127 -1.77 10.23 15.61
CA ASP A 127 -0.82 10.67 16.62
C ASP A 127 0.64 10.43 16.19
N LEU A 128 1.55 11.24 16.74
CA LEU A 128 2.98 11.16 16.50
C LEU A 128 3.67 9.96 17.19
N LYS A 129 2.95 9.19 18.03
CA LYS A 129 3.45 7.95 18.67
C LYS A 129 3.32 6.72 17.79
N LEU A 130 3.56 6.90 16.50
CA LEU A 130 3.37 5.85 15.49
C LEU A 130 4.25 4.61 15.71
N GLU A 131 5.43 4.74 16.33
CA GLU A 131 6.34 3.61 16.56
C GLU A 131 5.69 2.54 17.46
N ASN A 132 5.08 2.93 18.57
CA ASN A 132 4.39 2.00 19.48
C ASN A 132 3.18 1.35 18.77
N PHE A 133 2.43 2.15 18.00
CA PHE A 133 1.30 1.65 17.25
C PHE A 133 1.72 0.62 16.19
N TYR A 134 2.79 0.89 15.43
CA TYR A 134 3.29 -0.07 14.45
C TYR A 134 3.81 -1.35 15.11
N GLU A 135 4.50 -1.24 16.25
CA GLU A 135 4.92 -2.42 17.01
C GLU A 135 3.71 -3.28 17.40
N GLU A 136 2.66 -2.71 17.96
CA GLU A 136 1.45 -3.43 18.38
C GLU A 136 0.69 -4.07 17.21
N CYS A 137 0.60 -3.37 16.08
CA CYS A 137 -0.16 -3.84 14.92
C CYS A 137 0.59 -4.83 14.04
N ILE A 138 1.95 -4.86 14.11
CA ILE A 138 2.78 -5.61 13.17
C ILE A 138 3.48 -6.80 13.83
N TYR A 139 3.99 -6.62 15.06
CA TYR A 139 4.80 -7.63 15.72
C TYR A 139 4.12 -8.99 15.77
N ASN A 140 4.78 -10.00 15.23
CA ASN A 140 4.31 -11.41 15.19
C ASN A 140 2.93 -11.61 14.55
N LYS A 141 2.47 -10.67 13.69
CA LYS A 141 1.22 -10.80 12.92
C LYS A 141 1.48 -11.04 11.44
N HIS A 142 0.47 -11.53 10.76
CA HIS A 142 0.42 -11.63 9.31
C HIS A 142 -0.08 -10.30 8.73
N ILE A 143 0.73 -9.64 7.93
CA ILE A 143 0.45 -8.31 7.42
C ILE A 143 0.10 -8.36 5.94
N PHE A 144 -1.05 -7.80 5.57
CA PHE A 144 -1.40 -7.48 4.20
C PHE A 144 -1.13 -5.99 3.93
N ILE A 145 -0.43 -5.67 2.85
CA ILE A 145 -0.31 -4.29 2.35
C ILE A 145 -1.11 -4.20 1.06
N LEU A 146 -2.05 -3.25 1.02
CA LEU A 146 -3.00 -3.08 -0.08
C LEU A 146 -2.84 -1.73 -0.78
N ASP A 147 -3.13 -1.73 -2.08
CA ASP A 147 -3.25 -0.55 -2.93
C ASP A 147 -4.27 -0.84 -4.04
N ASP A 148 -4.72 0.16 -4.81
CA ASP A 148 -5.64 -0.03 -5.94
C ASP A 148 -4.96 -0.63 -7.19
N GLY A 149 -3.65 -0.67 -7.19
CA GLY A 149 -2.82 -1.35 -8.19
C GLY A 149 -1.34 -0.97 -8.05
N LEU A 150 -0.48 -1.77 -8.63
CA LEU A 150 0.95 -1.49 -8.65
C LEU A 150 1.40 -1.07 -10.04
N ALA A 151 1.99 0.11 -10.19
CA ALA A 151 2.70 0.51 -11.41
C ALA A 151 4.18 0.10 -11.34
N SER A 152 5.05 0.96 -10.82
CA SER A 152 6.47 0.65 -10.64
C SER A 152 6.77 -0.21 -9.39
N GLY A 153 5.86 -0.20 -8.42
CA GLY A 153 5.99 -0.89 -7.14
C GLY A 153 6.97 -0.23 -6.16
N PHE A 154 7.52 0.94 -6.46
CA PHE A 154 8.57 1.53 -5.63
C PHE A 154 8.04 2.00 -4.27
N THR A 155 6.86 2.59 -4.24
CA THR A 155 6.13 2.96 -3.00
C THR A 155 5.86 1.72 -2.14
N MET A 156 5.40 0.63 -2.77
CA MET A 156 5.16 -0.64 -2.10
C MET A 156 6.45 -1.23 -1.49
N LEU A 157 7.58 -1.16 -2.18
CA LEU A 157 8.87 -1.61 -1.64
C LEU A 157 9.29 -0.81 -0.40
N ALA A 158 9.03 0.49 -0.36
CA ALA A 158 9.29 1.31 0.82
C ALA A 158 8.38 0.88 2.00
N ALA A 159 7.10 0.65 1.73
CA ALA A 159 6.16 0.12 2.72
C ALA A 159 6.61 -1.24 3.28
N ILE A 160 7.03 -2.18 2.42
CA ILE A 160 7.57 -3.48 2.82
C ILE A 160 8.80 -3.32 3.70
N SER A 161 9.74 -2.43 3.33
CA SER A 161 10.97 -2.19 4.08
C SER A 161 10.67 -1.64 5.48
N MET A 162 9.68 -0.78 5.61
CA MET A 162 9.20 -0.29 6.90
C MET A 162 8.59 -1.42 7.73
N ILE A 163 7.58 -2.11 7.19
CA ILE A 163 6.84 -3.17 7.90
C ILE A 163 7.78 -4.24 8.45
N LYS A 164 8.80 -4.65 7.68
CA LYS A 164 9.76 -5.67 8.12
C LYS A 164 10.59 -5.28 9.35
N LYS A 165 10.76 -4.00 9.65
CA LYS A 165 11.47 -3.54 10.85
C LYS A 165 10.74 -3.91 12.15
N TYR A 166 9.43 -4.06 12.09
CA TYR A 166 8.56 -4.39 13.22
C TYR A 166 8.31 -5.89 13.37
N HIS A 167 9.14 -6.74 12.77
CA HIS A 167 9.16 -8.19 12.94
C HIS A 167 7.81 -8.89 12.71
N PRO A 168 7.15 -8.68 11.55
CA PRO A 168 5.92 -9.39 11.20
C PRO A 168 6.18 -10.90 11.08
N LYS A 169 5.16 -11.72 11.30
CA LYS A 169 5.22 -13.17 11.08
C LYS A 169 5.31 -13.50 9.59
N LYS A 170 4.52 -12.80 8.78
CA LYS A 170 4.55 -12.84 7.30
C LYS A 170 4.11 -11.50 6.72
N VAL A 171 4.56 -11.21 5.52
CA VAL A 171 4.15 -10.03 4.74
C VAL A 171 3.57 -10.48 3.41
N PHE A 172 2.35 -10.05 3.13
CA PHE A 172 1.63 -10.29 1.88
C PHE A 172 1.29 -8.98 1.19
N ILE A 173 1.39 -8.96 -0.12
CA ILE A 173 0.87 -7.87 -0.93
C ILE A 173 -0.42 -8.31 -1.59
N ALA A 174 -1.46 -7.50 -1.47
CA ALA A 174 -2.75 -7.77 -2.08
C ALA A 174 -3.20 -6.55 -2.88
N VAL A 175 -3.23 -6.70 -4.22
CA VAL A 175 -3.58 -5.62 -5.15
C VAL A 175 -4.43 -6.15 -6.31
N PRO A 176 -5.45 -5.40 -6.76
CA PRO A 176 -6.32 -5.85 -7.84
C PRO A 176 -5.60 -6.06 -9.17
N THR A 177 -4.60 -5.23 -9.47
CA THR A 177 -3.90 -5.25 -10.77
C THR A 177 -2.45 -4.83 -10.66
N ALA A 178 -1.59 -5.46 -11.47
CA ALA A 178 -0.17 -5.12 -11.58
C ALA A 178 0.45 -5.66 -12.88
N PRO A 179 1.52 -5.06 -13.41
CA PRO A 179 2.30 -5.67 -14.47
C PRO A 179 3.16 -6.80 -13.92
N LEU A 180 3.33 -7.86 -14.73
CA LEU A 180 4.09 -9.06 -14.36
C LEU A 180 5.50 -8.75 -13.84
N ARG A 181 6.19 -7.78 -14.46
CA ARG A 181 7.54 -7.35 -14.04
C ARG A 181 7.56 -6.83 -12.59
N THR A 182 6.51 -6.06 -12.20
CA THR A 182 6.41 -5.51 -10.86
C THR A 182 6.06 -6.58 -9.85
N VAL A 183 5.14 -7.51 -10.18
CA VAL A 183 4.81 -8.66 -9.34
C VAL A 183 6.06 -9.49 -9.03
N LYS A 184 6.87 -9.82 -10.06
CA LYS A 184 8.12 -10.56 -9.87
C LYS A 184 9.07 -9.84 -8.90
N LYS A 185 9.28 -8.54 -9.11
CA LYS A 185 10.16 -7.72 -8.25
C LYS A 185 9.68 -7.65 -6.80
N ILE A 186 8.37 -7.48 -6.58
CA ILE A 186 7.79 -7.43 -5.23
C ILE A 186 7.89 -8.79 -4.54
N LYS A 187 7.64 -9.89 -5.26
CA LYS A 187 7.64 -11.24 -4.73
C LYS A 187 9.00 -11.67 -4.13
N GLU A 188 10.10 -11.09 -4.58
CA GLU A 188 11.44 -11.32 -3.99
C GLU A 188 11.57 -10.77 -2.57
N ASN A 189 10.64 -9.90 -2.15
CA ASN A 189 10.72 -9.17 -0.90
C ASN A 189 9.59 -9.51 0.10
N VAL A 190 8.70 -10.44 -0.22
CA VAL A 190 7.54 -10.78 0.62
C VAL A 190 7.24 -12.28 0.55
N ASP A 191 6.37 -12.77 1.44
CA ASP A 191 5.98 -14.18 1.48
C ASP A 191 5.10 -14.56 0.28
N ASP A 192 4.12 -13.72 -0.10
CA ASP A 192 3.40 -13.88 -1.38
C ASP A 192 2.79 -12.57 -1.88
N VAL A 193 2.39 -12.58 -3.17
CA VAL A 193 1.69 -11.50 -3.84
C VAL A 193 0.35 -12.03 -4.37
N PHE A 194 -0.74 -11.48 -3.90
CA PHE A 194 -2.09 -11.76 -4.37
C PHE A 194 -2.52 -10.68 -5.35
N CYS A 195 -2.58 -11.04 -6.62
CA CYS A 195 -2.97 -10.13 -7.69
C CYS A 195 -3.81 -10.89 -8.74
N PRO A 196 -5.15 -10.70 -8.76
CA PRO A 196 -6.01 -11.40 -9.72
C PRO A 196 -5.76 -11.01 -11.17
N ASN A 197 -5.39 -9.75 -11.43
CA ASN A 197 -5.16 -9.23 -12.78
C ASN A 197 -3.69 -8.87 -13.01
N ILE A 198 -2.85 -9.91 -13.19
CA ILE A 198 -1.45 -9.73 -13.61
C ILE A 198 -1.41 -9.51 -15.12
N ARG A 199 -0.80 -8.39 -15.57
CA ARG A 199 -0.75 -8.00 -16.97
C ARG A 199 0.67 -8.04 -17.52
N GLU A 200 0.82 -8.69 -18.65
CA GLU A 200 2.07 -8.70 -19.43
C GLU A 200 1.94 -7.73 -20.60
N VAL A 201 2.20 -6.45 -20.35
CA VAL A 201 2.02 -5.37 -21.30
C VAL A 201 3.19 -4.38 -21.22
N LEU A 202 3.48 -3.72 -22.35
CA LEU A 202 4.52 -2.69 -22.40
C LEU A 202 4.10 -1.43 -21.64
N TRP A 203 2.85 -1.01 -21.81
CA TRP A 203 2.27 0.15 -21.15
C TRP A 203 1.20 -0.32 -20.18
N PHE A 204 1.29 0.14 -18.95
CA PHE A 204 0.38 -0.24 -17.88
C PHE A 204 -0.10 1.01 -17.15
N ALA A 205 -1.42 1.11 -17.00
CA ALA A 205 -2.07 2.05 -16.10
C ALA A 205 -3.00 1.28 -15.16
N VAL A 206 -3.01 1.64 -13.88
CA VAL A 206 -3.92 1.08 -12.88
C VAL A 206 -5.37 1.33 -13.28
N ALA A 207 -5.65 2.52 -13.84
CA ALA A 207 -6.95 2.94 -14.35
C ALA A 207 -7.61 1.95 -15.30
N ASP A 208 -6.82 1.26 -16.13
CA ASP A 208 -7.35 0.30 -17.10
C ASP A 208 -8.06 -0.90 -16.47
N ALA A 209 -7.83 -1.14 -15.18
CA ALA A 209 -8.47 -2.24 -14.46
C ALA A 209 -9.87 -1.89 -13.94
N TYR A 210 -10.27 -0.63 -14.00
CA TYR A 210 -11.54 -0.13 -13.46
C TYR A 210 -12.47 0.38 -14.56
N LYS A 211 -13.79 0.21 -14.38
CA LYS A 211 -14.79 0.74 -15.32
C LYS A 211 -14.92 2.26 -15.19
N ASN A 212 -14.95 2.74 -13.96
CA ASN A 212 -15.09 4.15 -13.62
C ASN A 212 -13.85 4.57 -12.82
N TRP A 213 -12.86 5.09 -13.53
CA TRP A 213 -11.65 5.61 -12.88
C TRP A 213 -11.80 7.07 -12.50
N TYR A 214 -11.38 7.40 -11.31
CA TYR A 214 -11.19 8.76 -10.80
C TYR A 214 -10.12 8.76 -9.72
N ASP A 215 -9.51 9.91 -9.46
CA ASP A 215 -8.61 10.08 -8.34
C ASP A 215 -9.44 10.22 -7.07
N VAL A 216 -9.25 9.30 -6.12
CA VAL A 216 -9.98 9.30 -4.85
C VAL A 216 -9.64 10.57 -4.07
N PRO A 217 -10.62 11.47 -3.83
CA PRO A 217 -10.36 12.70 -3.08
C PRO A 217 -10.16 12.41 -1.60
N GLU A 218 -9.47 13.31 -0.90
CA GLU A 218 -9.23 13.18 0.54
C GLU A 218 -10.52 13.14 1.36
N SER A 219 -11.55 13.87 0.92
CA SER A 219 -12.87 13.85 1.57
C SER A 219 -13.52 12.46 1.56
N GLU A 220 -13.41 11.73 0.45
CA GLU A 220 -13.92 10.36 0.33
C GLU A 220 -13.12 9.41 1.25
N VAL A 221 -11.79 9.58 1.32
CA VAL A 221 -10.96 8.79 2.24
C VAL A 221 -11.44 9.02 3.68
N VAL A 222 -11.60 10.26 4.11
CA VAL A 222 -12.07 10.60 5.47
C VAL A 222 -13.47 10.03 5.73
N GLU A 223 -14.37 10.11 4.75
CA GLU A 223 -15.71 9.53 4.87
C GLU A 223 -15.66 8.01 5.06
N ILE A 224 -14.85 7.28 4.28
CA ILE A 224 -14.66 5.83 4.43
C ILE A 224 -14.08 5.50 5.81
N LEU A 225 -13.02 6.19 6.24
CA LEU A 225 -12.38 5.94 7.52
C LEU A 225 -13.34 6.17 8.70
N ASN A 226 -14.13 7.24 8.67
CA ASN A 226 -15.08 7.58 9.73
C ASN A 226 -16.25 6.59 9.83
N ASN A 227 -16.65 5.99 8.71
CA ASN A 227 -17.77 5.02 8.66
C ASN A 227 -17.31 3.56 8.77
N SER A 228 -16.02 3.29 8.69
CA SER A 228 -15.49 1.94 8.75
C SER A 228 -15.48 1.39 10.18
N LYS A 229 -15.94 0.15 10.33
CA LYS A 229 -15.78 -0.61 11.58
C LYS A 229 -14.47 -1.41 11.64
N TYR A 230 -13.69 -1.40 10.57
CA TYR A 230 -12.42 -2.13 10.44
C TYR A 230 -11.21 -1.23 10.59
N TYR A 231 -11.40 0.07 10.38
CA TYR A 231 -10.34 1.07 10.54
C TYR A 231 -10.02 1.27 12.01
N VAL A 232 -8.74 1.12 12.37
CA VAL A 232 -8.29 1.36 13.74
C VAL A 232 -8.05 2.86 13.91
N GLN A 233 -9.03 3.52 14.56
CA GLN A 233 -8.83 4.89 15.03
C GLN A 233 -7.79 4.84 16.14
N ASN A 234 -6.75 5.68 16.07
CA ASN A 234 -5.82 5.83 17.19
C ASN A 234 -6.58 6.37 18.39
N ILE A 235 -6.62 5.58 19.44
CA ILE A 235 -7.13 5.97 20.76
C ILE A 235 -6.02 6.72 21.49
#